data_f28872811ace81c8551c6cb6213f8bd0
#
_entry.id   f28872811ace81c8551c6cb6213f8bd0
#
_cell.length_a   1.000
_cell.length_b   1.000
_cell.length_c   1.000
_cell.angle_alpha   90.00
_cell.angle_beta   90.00
_cell.angle_gamma   90.00
#
_symmetry.space_group_name_H-M   'P 1'
#
loop_
_entity.id
_entity.type
_entity.pdbx_description
1 polymer ?
#
loop_
_entity_poly.entity_id
_entity_poly.type
_entity_poly.pdbx_seq_one_letter_code
_entity_poly.pdbx_strand_id
1 'polypeptide(L)'
;MNNFDVVIVGGGMVGQAFALSMSQKTNATIAIIEPNNPNPKLNKDFHTRVSAITPTSELFLKSIGVWDLVKRKHAFTQTKVWDQNSHGNLDFNATDDDLTHLGHIVENDVIQSAMFIALDDAKVTFISAKLDDIEKTEKGYQLKLDDDQSLSCDLLIGADGARSRIRDLAHIEFSETNYQQKAIVCNIRSDQSFEDTTWQRFLSDSIIALLPLSDHEASIVWSAENHLADELV
;
A
#
# COMPACT_ATOMS: atom_id res chain seq x y z
N MET A 1 25.95 6.71 19.40
CA MET A 1 25.20 7.07 18.18
C MET A 1 25.15 5.82 17.33
N ASN A 2 23.96 5.32 16.98
CA ASN A 2 23.82 4.15 16.13
C ASN A 2 24.03 4.58 14.67
N ASN A 3 24.91 3.86 13.97
CA ASN A 3 25.24 4.13 12.57
C ASN A 3 24.67 3.02 11.68
N PHE A 4 24.00 3.40 10.60
CA PHE A 4 23.43 2.50 9.60
C PHE A 4 23.92 2.89 8.21
N ASP A 5 24.02 1.94 7.31
CA ASP A 5 24.26 2.26 5.89
C ASP A 5 23.00 2.90 5.28
N VAL A 6 21.81 2.41 5.66
CA VAL A 6 20.52 2.91 5.15
C VAL A 6 19.54 3.12 6.28
N VAL A 7 18.92 4.28 6.34
CA VAL A 7 17.76 4.56 7.19
C VAL A 7 16.55 4.88 6.32
N ILE A 8 15.43 4.22 6.62
CA ILE A 8 14.15 4.38 5.94
C ILE A 8 13.18 5.02 6.94
N VAL A 9 12.59 6.15 6.60
CA VAL A 9 11.56 6.79 7.39
C VAL A 9 10.19 6.46 6.79
N GLY A 10 9.37 5.78 7.59
CA GLY A 10 8.07 5.23 7.21
C GLY A 10 8.08 3.70 7.09
N GLY A 11 7.38 3.04 8.02
CA GLY A 11 7.21 1.58 8.10
C GLY A 11 5.93 1.08 7.41
N GLY A 12 5.39 1.83 6.44
CA GLY A 12 4.31 1.37 5.57
C GLY A 12 4.77 0.32 4.55
N MET A 13 3.86 -0.13 3.68
CA MET A 13 4.15 -1.15 2.65
C MET A 13 5.39 -0.83 1.81
N VAL A 14 5.57 0.44 1.43
CA VAL A 14 6.69 0.86 0.58
C VAL A 14 8.02 0.78 1.31
N GLY A 15 8.10 1.31 2.54
CA GLY A 15 9.32 1.28 3.34
C GLY A 15 9.75 -0.13 3.72
N GLN A 16 8.79 -0.97 4.13
CA GLN A 16 9.06 -2.38 4.45
C GLN A 16 9.51 -3.16 3.21
N ALA A 17 8.84 -2.99 2.06
CA ALA A 17 9.22 -3.66 0.82
C ALA A 17 10.62 -3.25 0.35
N PHE A 18 10.96 -1.97 0.47
CA PHE A 18 12.31 -1.48 0.15
C PHE A 18 13.36 -2.10 1.08
N ALA A 19 13.10 -2.12 2.40
CA ALA A 19 14.01 -2.71 3.38
C ALA A 19 14.27 -4.20 3.11
N LEU A 20 13.20 -4.97 2.85
CA LEU A 20 13.28 -6.40 2.50
C LEU A 20 14.09 -6.61 1.21
N SER A 21 13.81 -5.82 0.18
CA SER A 21 14.54 -5.93 -1.09
C SER A 21 16.03 -5.62 -0.95
N MET A 22 16.37 -4.59 -0.14
CA MET A 22 17.77 -4.21 0.13
C MET A 22 18.50 -5.26 0.97
N SER A 23 17.87 -5.78 2.03
CA SER A 23 18.48 -6.78 2.91
C SER A 23 18.85 -8.09 2.19
N GLN A 24 18.09 -8.45 1.15
CA GLN A 24 18.37 -9.65 0.35
C GLN A 24 19.47 -9.45 -0.69
N LYS A 25 19.68 -8.21 -1.14
CA LYS A 25 20.61 -7.89 -2.24
C LYS A 25 21.93 -7.31 -1.77
N THR A 26 22.02 -6.90 -0.50
CA THR A 26 23.18 -6.24 0.06
C THR A 26 23.50 -6.74 1.46
N ASN A 27 24.70 -6.41 1.96
CA ASN A 27 25.06 -6.60 3.37
C ASN A 27 24.89 -5.30 4.19
N ALA A 28 24.14 -4.32 3.67
CA ALA A 28 23.93 -3.05 4.33
C ALA A 28 23.19 -3.22 5.67
N THR A 29 23.60 -2.47 6.67
CA THR A 29 22.88 -2.31 7.91
C THR A 29 21.71 -1.37 7.69
N ILE A 30 20.48 -1.84 7.92
CA ILE A 30 19.25 -1.12 7.58
C ILE A 30 18.43 -0.86 8.85
N ALA A 31 17.93 0.37 8.99
CA ALA A 31 16.93 0.71 10.00
C ALA A 31 15.66 1.27 9.35
N ILE A 32 14.50 0.96 9.93
CA ILE A 32 13.21 1.59 9.65
C ILE A 32 12.79 2.40 10.87
N ILE A 33 12.48 3.68 10.66
CA ILE A 33 11.88 4.55 11.68
C ILE A 33 10.38 4.65 11.40
N GLU A 34 9.55 4.19 12.36
CA GLU A 34 8.09 4.22 12.26
C GLU A 34 7.49 4.30 13.67
N PRO A 35 6.72 5.34 13.98
CA PRO A 35 6.16 5.53 15.33
C PRO A 35 5.11 4.48 15.71
N ASN A 36 4.41 3.93 14.73
CA ASN A 36 3.37 2.95 14.97
C ASN A 36 3.90 1.55 14.71
N ASN A 37 3.55 0.60 15.59
CA ASN A 37 3.90 -0.79 15.35
C ASN A 37 3.19 -1.28 14.07
N PRO A 38 3.93 -1.68 13.02
CA PRO A 38 3.34 -2.11 11.74
C PRO A 38 2.77 -3.52 11.77
N ASN A 39 2.74 -4.19 12.91
CA ASN A 39 2.11 -5.51 13.06
C ASN A 39 0.61 -5.36 13.35
N PRO A 40 -0.22 -5.10 12.34
CA PRO A 40 -1.65 -4.98 12.54
C PRO A 40 -2.22 -6.34 12.96
N LYS A 41 -3.04 -6.35 14.00
CA LYS A 41 -3.84 -7.51 14.33
C LYS A 41 -4.89 -7.67 13.24
N LEU A 42 -4.79 -8.77 12.48
CA LEU A 42 -5.79 -9.08 11.47
C LEU A 42 -7.14 -9.32 12.14
N ASN A 43 -8.11 -8.50 11.79
CA ASN A 43 -9.48 -8.66 12.25
C ASN A 43 -10.15 -9.86 11.56
N LYS A 44 -11.21 -10.38 12.18
CA LYS A 44 -12.03 -11.42 11.57
C LYS A 44 -12.75 -10.89 10.31
N ASP A 45 -13.26 -9.68 10.39
CA ASP A 45 -13.91 -9.00 9.27
C ASP A 45 -12.89 -8.34 8.35
N PHE A 46 -13.22 -8.18 7.09
CA PHE A 46 -12.37 -7.52 6.11
C PHE A 46 -12.20 -6.03 6.44
N HIS A 47 -10.96 -5.57 6.35
CA HIS A 47 -10.66 -4.13 6.43
C HIS A 47 -11.14 -3.41 5.16
N THR A 48 -11.52 -2.14 5.30
CA THR A 48 -12.04 -1.36 4.16
C THR A 48 -10.95 -0.94 3.17
N ARG A 49 -9.68 -0.83 3.62
CA ARG A 49 -8.57 -0.45 2.74
C ARG A 49 -7.99 -1.69 2.07
N VAL A 50 -8.24 -1.82 0.78
CA VAL A 50 -7.77 -2.92 -0.05
C VAL A 50 -6.96 -2.41 -1.24
N SER A 51 -6.15 -3.26 -1.82
CA SER A 51 -5.38 -3.00 -3.03
C SER A 51 -5.56 -4.13 -4.03
N ALA A 52 -5.65 -3.78 -5.32
CA ALA A 52 -5.53 -4.74 -6.40
C ALA A 52 -4.04 -4.98 -6.68
N ILE A 53 -3.58 -6.18 -6.40
CA ILE A 53 -2.20 -6.61 -6.61
C ILE A 53 -2.11 -7.25 -7.99
N THR A 54 -1.40 -6.58 -8.90
CA THR A 54 -1.17 -7.09 -10.26
C THR A 54 -0.20 -8.28 -10.24
N PRO A 55 -0.17 -9.11 -11.30
CA PRO A 55 0.79 -10.22 -11.40
C PRO A 55 2.25 -9.79 -11.25
N THR A 56 2.62 -8.61 -11.77
CA THR A 56 3.97 -8.05 -11.60
C THR A 56 4.27 -7.72 -10.13
N SER A 57 3.31 -7.11 -9.41
CA SER A 57 3.44 -6.83 -7.99
C SER A 57 3.50 -8.11 -7.15
N GLU A 58 2.72 -9.13 -7.52
CA GLU A 58 2.78 -10.45 -6.90
C GLU A 58 4.17 -11.10 -7.08
N LEU A 59 4.74 -11.06 -8.28
CA LEU A 59 6.09 -11.55 -8.55
C LEU A 59 7.14 -10.80 -7.71
N PHE A 60 7.00 -9.49 -7.56
CA PHE A 60 7.87 -8.72 -6.68
C PHE A 60 7.73 -9.15 -5.23
N LEU A 61 6.50 -9.28 -4.70
CA LEU A 61 6.25 -9.74 -3.33
C LEU A 61 6.77 -11.17 -3.09
N LYS A 62 6.67 -12.05 -4.08
CA LYS A 62 7.31 -13.38 -4.05
C LYS A 62 8.82 -13.26 -3.95
N SER A 63 9.42 -12.40 -4.75
CA SER A 63 10.89 -12.22 -4.79
C SER A 63 11.48 -11.72 -3.47
N ILE A 64 10.70 -11.05 -2.65
CA ILE A 64 11.11 -10.59 -1.30
C ILE A 64 10.56 -11.47 -0.16
N GLY A 65 10.01 -12.65 -0.46
CA GLY A 65 9.55 -13.64 0.51
C GLY A 65 8.25 -13.31 1.23
N VAL A 66 7.47 -12.34 0.73
CA VAL A 66 6.25 -11.84 1.39
C VAL A 66 5.00 -12.57 0.93
N TRP A 67 4.89 -12.93 -0.35
CA TRP A 67 3.62 -13.37 -0.94
C TRP A 67 3.00 -14.60 -0.27
N ASP A 68 3.80 -15.57 0.13
CA ASP A 68 3.34 -16.80 0.79
C ASP A 68 2.87 -16.56 2.24
N LEU A 69 3.27 -15.42 2.82
CA LEU A 69 2.82 -14.96 4.14
C LEU A 69 1.49 -14.20 4.06
N VAL A 70 1.05 -13.75 2.88
CA VAL A 70 -0.24 -13.10 2.65
C VAL A 70 -1.36 -14.14 2.77
N LYS A 71 -1.99 -14.21 3.94
CA LYS A 71 -2.93 -15.29 4.31
C LYS A 71 -4.34 -15.09 3.74
N ARG A 72 -4.75 -13.87 3.46
CA ARG A 72 -6.09 -13.54 2.99
C ARG A 72 -5.96 -12.69 1.72
N LYS A 73 -6.34 -13.27 0.60
CA LYS A 73 -6.31 -12.67 -0.74
C LYS A 73 -7.36 -13.35 -1.61
N HIS A 74 -7.98 -12.61 -2.49
CA HIS A 74 -8.97 -13.13 -3.42
C HIS A 74 -8.52 -12.84 -4.87
N ALA A 75 -8.33 -13.90 -5.67
CA ALA A 75 -7.98 -13.77 -7.07
C ALA A 75 -9.19 -13.29 -7.88
N PHE A 76 -8.98 -12.38 -8.82
CA PHE A 76 -9.98 -12.06 -9.82
C PHE A 76 -9.49 -12.42 -11.22
N THR A 77 -10.38 -13.02 -11.99
CA THR A 77 -10.11 -13.52 -13.35
C THR A 77 -10.73 -12.66 -14.42
N GLN A 78 -11.65 -11.77 -14.01
CA GLN A 78 -12.35 -10.88 -14.93
C GLN A 78 -12.37 -9.45 -14.39
N THR A 79 -12.37 -8.49 -15.31
CA THR A 79 -12.63 -7.08 -15.05
C THR A 79 -13.65 -6.58 -16.06
N LYS A 80 -14.79 -6.07 -15.57
CA LYS A 80 -15.85 -5.51 -16.42
C LYS A 80 -15.98 -4.02 -16.15
N VAL A 81 -15.88 -3.24 -17.23
CA VAL A 81 -15.94 -1.78 -17.19
C VAL A 81 -16.98 -1.29 -18.17
N TRP A 82 -17.86 -0.41 -17.75
CA TRP A 82 -18.85 0.22 -18.63
C TRP A 82 -19.16 1.66 -18.22
N ASP A 83 -19.70 2.41 -19.15
CA ASP A 83 -20.14 3.78 -18.97
C ASP A 83 -21.67 3.83 -18.93
N GLN A 84 -22.22 4.65 -18.03
CA GLN A 84 -23.68 4.75 -17.83
C GLN A 84 -24.39 5.35 -19.05
N ASN A 85 -23.73 6.23 -19.80
CA ASN A 85 -24.32 7.03 -20.87
C ASN A 85 -23.99 6.47 -22.27
N SER A 86 -23.28 5.34 -22.36
CA SER A 86 -22.89 4.72 -23.62
C SER A 86 -23.20 3.22 -23.63
N HIS A 87 -23.18 2.65 -24.84
CA HIS A 87 -23.27 1.19 -25.02
C HIS A 87 -21.88 0.52 -24.96
N GLY A 88 -20.83 1.31 -24.73
CA GLY A 88 -19.46 0.82 -24.63
C GLY A 88 -19.23 0.04 -23.35
N ASN A 89 -18.70 -1.17 -23.46
CA ASN A 89 -18.18 -1.97 -22.38
C ASN A 89 -16.80 -2.50 -22.74
N LEU A 90 -15.98 -2.74 -21.71
CA LEU A 90 -14.71 -3.40 -21.83
C LEU A 90 -14.72 -4.60 -20.87
N ASP A 91 -14.46 -5.76 -21.40
CA ASP A 91 -14.32 -6.99 -20.65
C ASP A 91 -12.90 -7.51 -20.83
N PHE A 92 -12.20 -7.66 -19.70
CA PHE A 92 -10.87 -8.27 -19.65
C PHE A 92 -11.01 -9.63 -18.98
N ASN A 93 -10.49 -10.67 -19.60
CA ASN A 93 -10.47 -12.01 -19.05
C ASN A 93 -9.02 -12.51 -18.97
N ALA A 94 -8.68 -13.16 -17.88
CA ALA A 94 -7.34 -13.73 -17.69
C ALA A 94 -6.98 -14.74 -18.81
N THR A 95 -7.98 -15.47 -19.31
CA THR A 95 -7.81 -16.46 -20.38
C THR A 95 -7.45 -15.86 -21.74
N ASP A 96 -7.71 -14.57 -21.96
CA ASP A 96 -7.40 -13.92 -23.24
C ASP A 96 -5.88 -13.75 -23.43
N ASP A 97 -5.13 -13.70 -22.32
CA ASP A 97 -3.67 -13.57 -22.27
C ASP A 97 -2.98 -14.82 -21.67
N ASP A 98 -3.65 -15.98 -21.66
CA ASP A 98 -3.14 -17.22 -21.06
C ASP A 98 -2.73 -17.09 -19.58
N LEU A 99 -3.37 -16.17 -18.86
CA LEU A 99 -3.14 -15.95 -17.43
C LEU A 99 -4.09 -16.78 -16.56
N THR A 100 -3.66 -17.13 -15.36
CA THR A 100 -4.53 -17.79 -14.37
C THR A 100 -5.44 -16.80 -13.65
N HIS A 101 -5.04 -15.53 -13.58
CA HIS A 101 -5.77 -14.43 -12.94
C HIS A 101 -5.24 -13.08 -13.45
N LEU A 102 -6.07 -12.04 -13.36
CA LEU A 102 -5.67 -10.66 -13.65
C LEU A 102 -5.01 -9.98 -12.45
N GLY A 103 -5.26 -10.49 -11.25
CA GLY A 103 -4.68 -9.99 -10.02
C GLY A 103 -5.36 -10.56 -8.79
N HIS A 104 -5.02 -10.00 -7.62
CA HIS A 104 -5.62 -10.34 -6.35
C HIS A 104 -6.10 -9.07 -5.63
N ILE A 105 -7.27 -9.13 -5.03
CA ILE A 105 -7.68 -8.12 -4.07
C ILE A 105 -7.18 -8.53 -2.69
N VAL A 106 -6.41 -7.65 -2.05
CA VAL A 106 -5.77 -7.90 -0.75
C VAL A 106 -5.92 -6.68 0.14
N GLU A 107 -6.23 -6.91 1.39
CA GLU A 107 -6.25 -5.85 2.40
C GLU A 107 -4.84 -5.32 2.67
N ASN A 108 -4.72 -4.02 2.79
CA ASN A 108 -3.41 -3.38 3.04
C ASN A 108 -2.77 -3.88 4.35
N ASP A 109 -3.58 -4.10 5.38
CA ASP A 109 -3.12 -4.59 6.69
C ASP A 109 -2.57 -6.02 6.60
N VAL A 110 -3.15 -6.86 5.73
CA VAL A 110 -2.67 -8.23 5.50
C VAL A 110 -1.29 -8.20 4.84
N ILE A 111 -1.09 -7.32 3.85
CA ILE A 111 0.21 -7.15 3.19
C ILE A 111 1.24 -6.61 4.18
N GLN A 112 0.89 -5.57 4.96
CA GLN A 112 1.79 -4.99 5.96
C GLN A 112 2.19 -6.00 7.04
N SER A 113 1.23 -6.81 7.53
CA SER A 113 1.51 -7.87 8.49
C SER A 113 2.46 -8.93 7.92
N ALA A 114 2.24 -9.35 6.67
CA ALA A 114 3.11 -10.29 5.99
C ALA A 114 4.54 -9.75 5.82
N MET A 115 4.67 -8.48 5.44
CA MET A 115 5.97 -7.82 5.34
C MET A 115 6.67 -7.72 6.69
N PHE A 116 5.93 -7.35 7.74
CA PHE A 116 6.49 -7.23 9.09
C PHE A 116 7.02 -8.58 9.61
N ILE A 117 6.30 -9.68 9.34
CA ILE A 117 6.78 -11.03 9.66
C ILE A 117 8.07 -11.35 8.89
N ALA A 118 8.14 -10.99 7.60
CA ALA A 118 9.34 -11.21 6.79
C ALA A 118 10.55 -10.39 7.26
N LEU A 119 10.35 -9.24 7.90
CA LEU A 119 11.41 -8.40 8.44
C LEU A 119 12.13 -9.03 9.63
N ASP A 120 11.49 -9.89 10.42
CA ASP A 120 12.12 -10.58 11.56
C ASP A 120 13.34 -11.41 11.12
N ASP A 121 13.27 -12.03 9.92
CA ASP A 121 14.37 -12.82 9.35
C ASP A 121 15.42 -11.96 8.61
N ALA A 122 15.07 -10.71 8.29
CA ALA A 122 15.84 -9.87 7.36
C ALA A 122 16.95 -9.04 8.02
N LYS A 123 17.16 -9.15 9.34
CA LYS A 123 18.14 -8.35 10.12
C LYS A 123 17.98 -6.84 9.95
N VAL A 124 16.76 -6.37 9.75
CA VAL A 124 16.41 -4.95 9.69
C VAL A 124 16.07 -4.46 11.10
N THR A 125 16.70 -3.38 11.53
CA THR A 125 16.41 -2.76 12.82
C THR A 125 15.14 -1.91 12.73
N PHE A 126 14.12 -2.21 13.54
CA PHE A 126 12.92 -1.41 13.63
C PHE A 126 13.02 -0.45 14.82
N ILE A 127 12.82 0.85 14.58
CA ILE A 127 12.90 1.90 15.59
C ILE A 127 11.53 2.55 15.72
N SER A 128 10.89 2.34 16.87
CA SER A 128 9.56 2.90 17.18
C SER A 128 9.71 4.33 17.70
N ALA A 129 9.89 5.28 16.78
CA ALA A 129 10.03 6.70 17.07
C ALA A 129 9.56 7.53 15.87
N LYS A 130 9.40 8.85 16.07
CA LYS A 130 9.17 9.81 14.98
C LYS A 130 10.47 10.53 14.67
N LEU A 131 10.65 10.82 13.38
CA LEU A 131 11.70 11.72 12.95
C LEU A 131 11.34 13.15 13.34
N ASP A 132 12.25 13.81 14.06
CA ASP A 132 12.15 15.23 14.44
C ASP A 132 12.89 16.11 13.44
N ASP A 133 14.17 15.82 13.18
CA ASP A 133 15.02 16.64 12.31
C ASP A 133 16.06 15.81 11.57
N ILE A 134 16.61 16.37 10.47
CA ILE A 134 17.73 15.83 9.71
C ILE A 134 18.79 16.89 9.47
N GLU A 135 20.04 16.49 9.55
CA GLU A 135 21.19 17.31 9.17
C GLU A 135 22.02 16.58 8.13
N LYS A 136 22.30 17.24 7.00
CA LYS A 136 23.18 16.70 5.97
C LYS A 136 24.65 16.88 6.39
N THR A 137 25.42 15.81 6.36
CA THR A 137 26.86 15.80 6.67
C THR A 137 27.69 15.51 5.43
N GLU A 138 29.02 15.52 5.55
CA GLU A 138 29.91 15.13 4.44
C GLU A 138 29.76 13.66 4.00
N LYS A 139 29.29 12.79 4.91
CA LYS A 139 29.20 11.33 4.71
C LYS A 139 27.78 10.79 4.66
N GLY A 140 26.75 11.65 4.66
CA GLY A 140 25.37 11.18 4.69
C GLY A 140 24.50 12.10 5.52
N TYR A 141 23.73 11.54 6.46
CA TYR A 141 22.77 12.27 7.28
C TYR A 141 22.89 11.92 8.75
N GLN A 142 22.68 12.93 9.61
CA GLN A 142 22.32 12.76 11.02
C GLN A 142 20.83 12.97 11.19
N LEU A 143 20.20 12.10 11.98
CA LEU A 143 18.77 12.14 12.27
C LEU A 143 18.58 12.33 13.77
N LYS A 144 17.66 13.20 14.14
CA LYS A 144 17.19 13.39 15.51
C LYS A 144 15.77 12.82 15.60
N LEU A 145 15.52 12.02 16.64
CA LEU A 145 14.22 11.42 16.92
C LEU A 145 13.51 12.16 18.06
N ASP A 146 12.20 11.96 18.17
CA ASP A 146 11.34 12.60 19.19
C ASP A 146 11.58 12.11 20.62
N ASP A 147 12.36 11.03 20.80
CA ASP A 147 12.80 10.47 22.08
C ASP A 147 14.24 10.85 22.45
N ASP A 148 14.77 11.93 21.85
CA ASP A 148 16.15 12.43 22.01
C ASP A 148 17.25 11.47 21.51
N GLN A 149 16.90 10.35 20.90
CA GLN A 149 17.89 9.51 20.22
C GLN A 149 18.40 10.18 18.95
N SER A 150 19.66 9.86 18.61
CA SER A 150 20.27 10.31 17.37
C SER A 150 20.86 9.12 16.61
N LEU A 151 20.67 9.13 15.31
CA LEU A 151 21.17 8.12 14.36
C LEU A 151 22.01 8.81 13.30
N SER A 152 22.87 8.03 12.63
CA SER A 152 23.51 8.48 11.39
C SER A 152 23.34 7.43 10.30
N CYS A 153 23.33 7.87 9.04
CA CYS A 153 23.28 6.97 7.89
C CYS A 153 23.99 7.57 6.67
N ASP A 154 24.44 6.69 5.78
CA ASP A 154 25.01 7.10 4.49
C ASP A 154 23.89 7.44 3.50
N LEU A 155 22.78 6.68 3.52
CA LEU A 155 21.61 6.87 2.66
C LEU A 155 20.35 7.01 3.50
N LEU A 156 19.59 8.09 3.26
CA LEU A 156 18.28 8.33 3.87
C LEU A 156 17.18 8.18 2.84
N ILE A 157 16.17 7.35 3.14
CA ILE A 157 15.01 7.08 2.28
C ILE A 157 13.74 7.61 2.95
N GLY A 158 13.00 8.49 2.26
CA GLY A 158 11.67 8.92 2.67
C GLY A 158 10.59 7.99 2.11
N ALA A 159 9.88 7.28 2.97
CA ALA A 159 8.73 6.43 2.65
C ALA A 159 7.54 6.71 3.58
N ASP A 160 7.47 7.92 4.13
CA ASP A 160 6.56 8.40 5.17
C ASP A 160 5.22 8.96 4.63
N GLY A 161 4.93 8.66 3.35
CA GLY A 161 3.61 8.87 2.74
C GLY A 161 3.36 10.28 2.20
N ALA A 162 2.09 10.59 1.96
CA ALA A 162 1.67 11.80 1.26
C ALA A 162 2.07 13.09 2.03
N ARG A 163 2.02 13.06 3.35
CA ARG A 163 2.43 14.18 4.23
C ARG A 163 3.86 13.98 4.75
N SER A 164 4.78 13.72 3.84
CA SER A 164 6.16 13.36 4.12
C SER A 164 6.91 14.46 4.89
N ARG A 165 7.35 14.15 6.09
CA ARG A 165 8.23 14.99 6.88
C ARG A 165 9.64 15.07 6.28
N ILE A 166 10.12 13.95 5.71
CA ILE A 166 11.42 13.91 5.02
C ILE A 166 11.45 14.88 3.85
N ARG A 167 10.39 14.92 3.04
CA ARG A 167 10.29 15.84 1.91
C ARG A 167 10.42 17.29 2.37
N ASP A 168 9.73 17.65 3.45
CA ASP A 168 9.76 19.01 3.99
C ASP A 168 11.14 19.36 4.55
N LEU A 169 11.75 18.48 5.34
CA LEU A 169 13.09 18.68 5.94
C LEU A 169 14.20 18.71 4.89
N ALA A 170 14.05 17.94 3.82
CA ALA A 170 14.99 17.92 2.69
C ALA A 170 14.76 19.06 1.69
N HIS A 171 13.77 19.92 1.92
CA HIS A 171 13.38 21.02 1.03
C HIS A 171 13.10 20.58 -0.40
N ILE A 172 12.48 19.40 -0.57
CA ILE A 172 12.08 18.88 -1.87
C ILE A 172 10.74 19.51 -2.25
N GLU A 173 10.75 20.31 -3.31
CA GLU A 173 9.54 20.92 -3.85
C GLU A 173 8.55 19.87 -4.36
N PHE A 174 7.25 20.10 -4.15
CA PHE A 174 6.19 19.28 -4.71
C PHE A 174 4.99 20.16 -5.08
N SER A 175 4.17 19.67 -5.98
CA SER A 175 2.90 20.30 -6.34
C SER A 175 1.74 19.36 -5.99
N GLU A 176 0.63 19.94 -5.53
CA GLU A 176 -0.59 19.22 -5.21
C GLU A 176 -1.74 19.79 -6.04
N THR A 177 -2.48 18.92 -6.72
CA THR A 177 -3.68 19.28 -7.46
C THR A 177 -4.88 18.61 -6.82
N ASN A 178 -5.84 19.41 -6.38
CA ASN A 178 -7.08 18.92 -5.81
C ASN A 178 -8.07 18.58 -6.94
N TYR A 179 -8.46 17.31 -7.04
CA TYR A 179 -9.45 16.84 -8.03
C TYR A 179 -10.90 17.16 -7.65
N GLN A 180 -11.15 17.78 -6.50
CA GLN A 180 -12.49 18.09 -5.97
C GLN A 180 -13.36 16.83 -5.83
N GLN A 181 -12.74 15.71 -5.49
CA GLN A 181 -13.38 14.42 -5.33
C GLN A 181 -13.02 13.78 -3.98
N LYS A 182 -13.92 12.95 -3.49
CA LYS A 182 -13.73 12.09 -2.32
C LYS A 182 -13.98 10.64 -2.70
N ALA A 183 -13.26 9.71 -2.09
CA ALA A 183 -13.52 8.29 -2.22
C ALA A 183 -14.27 7.78 -0.98
N ILE A 184 -15.46 7.25 -1.19
CA ILE A 184 -16.24 6.51 -0.18
C ILE A 184 -15.84 5.06 -0.31
N VAL A 185 -15.45 4.44 0.81
CA VAL A 185 -15.05 3.04 0.83
C VAL A 185 -15.84 2.29 1.90
N CYS A 186 -16.48 1.20 1.50
CA CYS A 186 -17.19 0.32 2.41
C CYS A 186 -17.16 -1.13 1.92
N ASN A 187 -17.39 -2.07 2.82
CA ASN A 187 -17.56 -3.48 2.46
C ASN A 187 -19.05 -3.84 2.43
N ILE A 188 -19.40 -4.67 1.46
CA ILE A 188 -20.78 -5.17 1.29
C ILE A 188 -20.77 -6.70 1.24
N ARG A 189 -21.93 -7.27 1.57
CA ARG A 189 -22.23 -8.69 1.37
C ARG A 189 -23.39 -8.85 0.40
N SER A 190 -23.30 -9.83 -0.47
CA SER A 190 -24.31 -10.18 -1.46
C SER A 190 -24.73 -11.64 -1.32
N ASP A 191 -26.01 -11.94 -1.59
CA ASP A 191 -26.51 -13.31 -1.72
C ASP A 191 -26.08 -13.97 -3.04
N GLN A 192 -25.64 -13.15 -4.02
CA GLN A 192 -25.09 -13.61 -5.29
C GLN A 192 -23.56 -13.59 -5.26
N SER A 193 -22.93 -14.56 -5.91
CA SER A 193 -21.48 -14.59 -6.07
C SER A 193 -21.00 -13.44 -6.96
N PHE A 194 -19.81 -12.90 -6.63
CA PHE A 194 -19.11 -11.93 -7.47
C PHE A 194 -18.33 -12.58 -8.63
N GLU A 195 -18.30 -13.93 -8.73
CA GLU A 195 -17.73 -14.71 -9.83
C GLU A 195 -16.28 -14.30 -10.18
N ASP A 196 -15.46 -14.05 -9.16
CA ASP A 196 -14.06 -13.61 -9.32
C ASP A 196 -13.90 -12.41 -10.27
N THR A 197 -14.89 -11.53 -10.30
CA THR A 197 -14.97 -10.39 -11.21
C THR A 197 -14.84 -9.08 -10.45
N THR A 198 -13.96 -8.20 -10.91
CA THR A 198 -13.97 -6.79 -10.54
C THR A 198 -14.91 -6.03 -11.48
N TRP A 199 -15.64 -5.08 -10.92
CA TRP A 199 -16.61 -4.29 -11.67
C TRP A 199 -16.28 -2.80 -11.51
N GLN A 200 -16.35 -2.07 -12.60
CA GLN A 200 -16.19 -0.62 -12.59
C GLN A 200 -17.20 0.03 -13.49
N ARG A 201 -17.93 1.00 -12.96
CA ARG A 201 -18.90 1.79 -13.71
C ARG A 201 -18.57 3.27 -13.65
N PHE A 202 -18.43 3.88 -14.82
CA PHE A 202 -18.38 5.32 -14.95
C PHE A 202 -19.79 5.89 -14.95
N LEU A 203 -20.04 6.83 -14.06
CA LEU A 203 -21.26 7.60 -13.95
C LEU A 203 -20.97 9.03 -14.44
N SER A 204 -21.98 9.89 -14.54
CA SER A 204 -21.80 11.27 -15.04
C SER A 204 -20.85 12.12 -14.18
N ASP A 205 -20.81 11.88 -12.87
CA ASP A 205 -20.13 12.70 -11.85
C ASP A 205 -19.34 11.85 -10.85
N SER A 206 -19.25 10.56 -11.08
CA SER A 206 -18.61 9.64 -10.16
C SER A 206 -18.16 8.34 -10.84
N ILE A 207 -17.36 7.55 -10.14
CA ILE A 207 -16.92 6.22 -10.57
C ILE A 207 -17.11 5.28 -9.40
N ILE A 208 -17.84 4.19 -9.61
CA ILE A 208 -18.01 3.13 -8.62
C ILE A 208 -17.29 1.87 -9.06
N ALA A 209 -16.53 1.27 -8.16
CA ALA A 209 -15.87 -0.01 -8.34
C ALA A 209 -16.29 -1.00 -7.26
N LEU A 210 -16.44 -2.27 -7.64
CA LEU A 210 -16.63 -3.40 -6.75
C LEU A 210 -15.43 -4.33 -6.87
N LEU A 211 -14.78 -4.59 -5.74
CA LEU A 211 -13.57 -5.39 -5.64
C LEU A 211 -13.87 -6.62 -4.77
N PRO A 212 -13.92 -7.84 -5.33
CA PRO A 212 -14.29 -9.04 -4.57
C PRO A 212 -13.23 -9.36 -3.51
N LEU A 213 -13.69 -9.59 -2.28
CA LEU A 213 -12.89 -10.03 -1.12
C LEU A 213 -13.08 -11.51 -0.85
N SER A 214 -14.23 -12.03 -1.26
CA SER A 214 -14.63 -13.43 -1.27
C SER A 214 -15.75 -13.63 -2.29
N ASP A 215 -16.28 -14.84 -2.41
CA ASP A 215 -17.40 -15.12 -3.32
C ASP A 215 -18.61 -14.21 -3.07
N HIS A 216 -18.85 -13.80 -1.82
CA HIS A 216 -20.03 -13.06 -1.39
C HIS A 216 -19.75 -11.73 -0.70
N GLU A 217 -18.49 -11.32 -0.60
CA GLU A 217 -18.12 -10.03 0.01
C GLU A 217 -17.23 -9.24 -0.96
N ALA A 218 -17.50 -7.94 -1.05
CA ALA A 218 -16.73 -7.04 -1.88
C ALA A 218 -16.49 -5.70 -1.18
N SER A 219 -15.39 -5.05 -1.52
CA SER A 219 -15.16 -3.66 -1.19
C SER A 219 -15.73 -2.78 -2.31
N ILE A 220 -16.53 -1.79 -1.93
CA ILE A 220 -16.93 -0.69 -2.80
C ILE A 220 -15.87 0.42 -2.67
N VAL A 221 -15.43 0.93 -3.81
CA VAL A 221 -14.69 2.19 -3.90
C VAL A 221 -15.48 3.12 -4.81
N TRP A 222 -16.07 4.16 -4.24
CA TRP A 222 -16.89 5.11 -4.95
C TRP A 222 -16.24 6.49 -4.94
N SER A 223 -15.56 6.85 -6.02
CA SER A 223 -14.98 8.18 -6.22
C SER A 223 -16.05 9.11 -6.77
N ALA A 224 -16.43 10.13 -6.03
CA ALA A 224 -17.49 11.08 -6.36
C ALA A 224 -17.02 12.52 -6.15
N GLU A 225 -17.65 13.47 -6.86
CA GLU A 225 -17.48 14.88 -6.57
C GLU A 225 -17.85 15.21 -5.13
N ASN A 226 -17.20 16.22 -4.55
CA ASN A 226 -17.32 16.53 -3.11
C ASN A 226 -18.78 16.64 -2.65
N HIS A 227 -19.63 17.34 -3.44
CA HIS A 227 -21.04 17.56 -3.07
C HIS A 227 -21.82 16.24 -3.01
N LEU A 228 -21.60 15.34 -3.99
CA LEU A 228 -22.28 14.04 -4.01
C LEU A 228 -21.75 13.14 -2.89
N ALA A 229 -20.44 13.16 -2.65
CA ALA A 229 -19.83 12.38 -1.57
C ALA A 229 -20.36 12.82 -0.17
N ASP A 230 -20.60 14.13 0.03
CA ASP A 230 -21.13 14.67 1.27
C ASP A 230 -22.62 14.32 1.50
N GLU A 231 -23.38 14.04 0.43
CA GLU A 231 -24.77 13.59 0.50
C GLU A 231 -24.89 12.08 0.78
N LEU A 232 -23.85 11.30 0.43
CA LEU A 232 -23.84 9.84 0.54
C LEU A 232 -23.34 9.32 1.91
N VAL A 233 -22.77 10.17 2.75
CA VAL A 233 -22.20 9.86 4.07
C VAL A 233 -22.96 10.56 5.17
#